data_a07d361a9404429b0224e75c88f5ff92
#
_entry.id   a07d361a9404429b0224e75c88f5ff92
#
_cell.length_a   1.000
_cell.length_b   1.000
_cell.length_c   1.000
_cell.angle_alpha   90.00
_cell.angle_beta   90.00
_cell.angle_gamma   90.00
#
_symmetry.space_group_name_H-M   'P 1'
#
loop_
_entity.id
_entity.type
_entity.pdbx_description
1 polymer ?
#
loop_
_entity_poly.entity_id
_entity_poly.type
_entity_poly.pdbx_seq_one_letter_code
_entity_poly.pdbx_strand_id
1 'polypeptide(L)'
;MRRDLRGRKVRTIAVFATVGALLLAGCSGDDGDKADPTTTSTTVGSSTPPTTGSSAEKLHILVSNDDGYAADGIDALVQGLGDLDNVDVVVVAPRDQQSGQGGRTTLGPLAVTDVTTKSGYPAKAVAGFPADSVRVALDELKVEADVVITGINAGQNLGPILDVSGTVGAARAAVARGIPALAVSQGSGAPEYQYEVAVPAVLDWVRDHREQLLDGTLDPVVTNLNVPSCAKGQMRGLAEVPTDPDGDATASIGSQDCASTVAFSPEMGEVEAFVNGYATINEVPAEPKTPADVYPAGGATTSTSAG
;
A
#
# COMPACT_ATOMS: atom_id res chain seq x y z
N MET A 1 39.51 21.87 -3.21
CA MET A 1 39.30 20.95 -2.09
C MET A 1 38.21 19.95 -2.53
N ARG A 2 38.62 18.77 -2.97
CA ARG A 2 37.70 17.69 -3.41
C ARG A 2 37.30 16.88 -2.19
N ARG A 3 36.00 16.70 -1.93
CA ARG A 3 35.52 15.75 -0.94
C ARG A 3 35.00 14.51 -1.65
N ASP A 4 35.57 13.38 -1.26
CA ASP A 4 35.27 12.01 -1.70
C ASP A 4 33.97 11.52 -1.07
N LEU A 5 33.09 11.02 -1.92
CA LEU A 5 31.87 10.31 -1.53
C LEU A 5 32.18 8.80 -1.54
N ARG A 6 32.56 8.21 -0.42
CA ARG A 6 32.58 6.75 -0.23
C ARG A 6 32.18 6.39 1.19
N GLY A 7 31.12 5.62 1.31
CA GLY A 7 30.73 5.02 2.60
C GLY A 7 29.37 4.34 2.60
N ARG A 8 29.04 3.57 1.57
CA ARG A 8 27.94 2.60 1.67
C ARG A 8 28.51 1.21 1.96
N LYS A 9 28.21 0.67 3.14
CA LYS A 9 28.56 -0.71 3.53
C LYS A 9 27.59 -1.67 2.86
N VAL A 10 28.07 -2.43 1.89
CA VAL A 10 27.36 -3.59 1.34
C VAL A 10 27.39 -4.71 2.38
N ARG A 11 26.26 -5.14 2.87
CA ARG A 11 26.13 -6.35 3.69
C ARG A 11 25.93 -7.55 2.76
N THR A 12 26.96 -8.36 2.62
CA THR A 12 26.89 -9.65 1.95
C THR A 12 26.26 -10.66 2.92
N ILE A 13 25.11 -11.21 2.56
CA ILE A 13 24.48 -12.32 3.29
C ILE A 13 25.09 -13.61 2.74
N ALA A 14 25.83 -14.35 3.57
CA ALA A 14 26.35 -15.66 3.25
C ALA A 14 25.29 -16.72 3.57
N VAL A 15 24.82 -17.42 2.55
CA VAL A 15 23.96 -18.60 2.67
C VAL A 15 24.83 -19.80 3.01
N PHE A 16 24.67 -20.34 4.21
CA PHE A 16 25.25 -21.63 4.59
C PHE A 16 24.28 -22.77 4.25
N ALA A 17 24.61 -23.55 3.25
CA ALA A 17 23.95 -24.82 2.97
C ALA A 17 24.58 -25.91 3.86
N THR A 18 23.82 -26.44 4.82
CA THR A 18 24.20 -27.63 5.59
C THR A 18 23.61 -28.87 4.93
N VAL A 19 24.50 -29.70 4.40
CA VAL A 19 24.21 -31.06 3.93
C VAL A 19 24.20 -31.98 5.15
N GLY A 20 23.05 -32.55 5.48
CA GLY A 20 22.92 -33.58 6.51
C GLY A 20 23.06 -34.97 5.93
N ALA A 21 24.06 -35.70 6.37
CA ALA A 21 24.28 -37.11 6.01
C ALA A 21 23.48 -38.03 6.94
N LEU A 22 22.74 -38.94 6.31
CA LEU A 22 22.00 -40.05 6.93
C LEU A 22 22.97 -41.19 7.20
N LEU A 23 23.07 -41.71 8.43
CA LEU A 23 23.69 -43.01 8.74
C LEU A 23 22.68 -43.86 9.50
N LEU A 24 22.34 -45.00 8.90
CA LEU A 24 21.60 -46.14 9.42
C LEU A 24 22.59 -47.15 10.02
N ALA A 25 22.32 -47.63 11.23
CA ALA A 25 22.71 -48.94 11.78
C ALA A 25 21.87 -49.12 13.06
N GLY A 26 21.12 -50.14 13.35
CA GLY A 26 21.07 -51.54 13.04
C GLY A 26 21.43 -52.41 14.23
N CYS A 27 20.46 -53.30 14.72
CA CYS A 27 20.58 -54.51 15.53
C CYS A 27 20.66 -54.37 17.06
N SER A 28 19.65 -54.88 17.87
CA SER A 28 19.29 -56.27 18.16
C SER A 28 19.92 -56.85 19.47
N GLY A 29 19.07 -57.47 20.34
CA GLY A 29 19.41 -58.39 21.43
C GLY A 29 18.99 -57.88 22.81
N ASP A 30 18.02 -58.33 23.45
CA ASP A 30 17.44 -59.51 24.09
C ASP A 30 17.95 -59.74 25.55
N ASP A 31 16.98 -60.17 26.38
CA ASP A 31 17.04 -60.81 27.69
C ASP A 31 17.23 -60.02 29.00
N GLY A 32 16.12 -59.99 29.77
CA GLY A 32 16.00 -60.70 31.06
C GLY A 32 16.40 -59.93 32.32
N ASP A 33 15.56 -59.57 33.19
CA ASP A 33 15.09 -60.23 34.38
C ASP A 33 14.44 -59.27 35.41
N LYS A 34 13.56 -59.82 36.20
CA LYS A 34 12.66 -59.26 37.19
C LYS A 34 13.33 -58.51 38.35
N ALA A 35 12.64 -57.49 38.86
CA ALA A 35 12.29 -57.32 40.27
C ALA A 35 11.45 -56.05 40.49
N ASP A 36 10.28 -56.19 41.13
CA ASP A 36 9.31 -55.27 41.70
C ASP A 36 9.68 -54.91 43.14
N PRO A 37 8.95 -54.02 43.84
CA PRO A 37 8.54 -52.66 43.62
C PRO A 37 9.01 -51.71 44.75
N THR A 38 9.09 -50.44 44.50
CA THR A 38 8.97 -49.46 45.59
C THR A 38 8.23 -48.23 45.09
N THR A 39 7.01 -48.08 45.60
CA THR A 39 6.10 -46.96 45.41
C THR A 39 6.69 -45.67 45.93
N THR A 40 6.98 -44.72 45.06
CA THR A 40 7.17 -43.33 45.45
C THR A 40 6.20 -42.47 44.64
N SER A 41 5.17 -42.02 45.33
CA SER A 41 4.14 -41.13 44.79
C SER A 41 4.72 -39.76 44.56
N THR A 42 5.04 -39.45 43.32
CA THR A 42 5.40 -38.07 42.91
C THR A 42 4.18 -37.41 42.33
N THR A 43 3.61 -36.48 43.08
CA THR A 43 2.54 -35.59 42.65
C THR A 43 3.04 -34.78 41.44
N VAL A 44 2.59 -35.14 40.27
CA VAL A 44 2.82 -34.35 39.04
C VAL A 44 1.84 -33.18 39.12
N GLY A 45 2.36 -32.01 39.47
CA GLY A 45 1.64 -30.78 39.33
C GLY A 45 1.38 -30.54 37.83
N SER A 46 0.09 -30.63 37.46
CA SER A 46 -0.38 -30.24 36.14
C SER A 46 -0.22 -28.73 35.99
N SER A 47 0.92 -28.30 35.45
CA SER A 47 1.08 -26.94 34.98
C SER A 47 0.41 -26.89 33.59
N THR A 48 -0.85 -26.47 33.60
CA THR A 48 -1.52 -25.98 32.38
C THR A 48 -0.72 -24.78 31.89
N PRO A 49 -0.21 -24.76 30.65
CA PRO A 49 0.37 -23.53 30.10
C PRO A 49 -0.72 -22.46 30.08
N PRO A 50 -0.43 -21.21 30.44
CA PRO A 50 -1.39 -20.15 30.22
C PRO A 50 -1.65 -20.06 28.73
N THR A 51 -2.87 -20.38 28.32
CA THR A 51 -3.38 -20.00 27.00
C THR A 51 -3.58 -18.49 27.05
N THR A 52 -2.52 -17.75 26.85
CA THR A 52 -2.62 -16.35 26.43
C THR A 52 -3.19 -16.41 25.02
N GLY A 53 -4.51 -16.33 24.91
CA GLY A 53 -5.14 -15.88 23.69
C GLY A 53 -4.66 -14.45 23.44
N SER A 54 -3.56 -14.31 22.74
CA SER A 54 -3.19 -13.05 22.12
C SER A 54 -4.33 -12.74 21.15
N SER A 55 -5.21 -11.79 21.50
CA SER A 55 -6.01 -11.13 20.50
C SER A 55 -4.99 -10.53 19.54
N ALA A 56 -4.91 -11.06 18.31
CA ALA A 56 -4.00 -10.52 17.32
C ALA A 56 -4.27 -9.02 17.22
N GLU A 57 -3.22 -8.23 17.33
CA GLU A 57 -3.28 -6.78 17.28
C GLU A 57 -3.92 -6.35 15.95
N LYS A 58 -4.84 -5.39 16.01
CA LYS A 58 -5.52 -4.88 14.83
C LYS A 58 -4.64 -3.89 14.11
N LEU A 59 -4.56 -4.03 12.81
CA LEU A 59 -3.93 -3.04 11.93
C LEU A 59 -4.96 -1.97 11.57
N HIS A 60 -4.65 -0.70 11.86
CA HIS A 60 -5.51 0.44 11.55
C HIS A 60 -5.14 1.02 10.19
N ILE A 61 -6.08 1.02 9.27
CA ILE A 61 -5.90 1.47 7.89
C ILE A 61 -6.79 2.67 7.64
N LEU A 62 -6.20 3.84 7.37
CA LEU A 62 -6.93 4.98 6.84
C LEU A 62 -6.96 4.89 5.31
N VAL A 63 -8.16 4.93 4.72
CA VAL A 63 -8.37 4.95 3.27
C VAL A 63 -8.84 6.32 2.81
N SER A 64 -8.22 6.83 1.75
CA SER A 64 -8.62 8.07 1.05
C SER A 64 -8.43 7.91 -0.46
N ASN A 65 -8.79 8.93 -1.25
CA ASN A 65 -8.57 8.98 -2.69
C ASN A 65 -8.64 10.44 -3.21
N ASP A 66 -8.64 10.62 -4.53
CA ASP A 66 -8.95 11.89 -5.19
C ASP A 66 -10.16 11.84 -6.13
N ASP A 67 -10.72 10.66 -6.38
CA ASP A 67 -11.93 10.47 -7.19
C ASP A 67 -13.24 10.76 -6.40
N GLY A 68 -13.14 10.91 -5.07
CA GLY A 68 -14.27 11.12 -4.18
C GLY A 68 -14.75 9.85 -3.47
N TYR A 69 -15.46 10.04 -2.33
CA TYR A 69 -15.88 8.94 -1.44
C TYR A 69 -16.78 7.88 -2.09
N ALA A 70 -17.52 8.24 -3.14
CA ALA A 70 -18.46 7.36 -3.84
C ALA A 70 -17.89 6.74 -5.12
N ALA A 71 -16.59 6.91 -5.40
CA ALA A 71 -15.93 6.35 -6.58
C ALA A 71 -15.80 4.83 -6.49
N ASP A 72 -15.80 4.17 -7.67
CA ASP A 72 -15.71 2.72 -7.76
C ASP A 72 -14.38 2.17 -7.22
N GLY A 73 -13.28 2.91 -7.41
CA GLY A 73 -11.96 2.47 -6.99
C GLY A 73 -11.80 2.40 -5.46
N ILE A 74 -12.27 3.42 -4.73
CA ILE A 74 -12.21 3.40 -3.26
C ILE A 74 -13.16 2.33 -2.70
N ASP A 75 -14.30 2.13 -3.33
CA ASP A 75 -15.27 1.10 -2.93
C ASP A 75 -14.70 -0.31 -3.11
N ALA A 76 -14.04 -0.59 -4.24
CA ALA A 76 -13.36 -1.86 -4.49
C ALA A 76 -12.22 -2.09 -3.47
N LEU A 77 -11.44 -1.06 -3.17
CA LEU A 77 -10.37 -1.13 -2.17
C LEU A 77 -10.90 -1.52 -0.80
N VAL A 78 -11.93 -0.83 -0.32
CA VAL A 78 -12.52 -1.07 1.01
C VAL A 78 -13.13 -2.46 1.11
N GLN A 79 -13.83 -2.92 0.08
CA GLN A 79 -14.35 -4.29 0.03
C GLN A 79 -13.21 -5.33 0.13
N GLY A 80 -12.12 -5.14 -0.65
CA GLY A 80 -10.98 -6.04 -0.59
C GLY A 80 -10.26 -6.03 0.76
N LEU A 81 -10.06 -4.87 1.39
CA LEU A 81 -9.47 -4.79 2.72
C LEU A 81 -10.31 -5.49 3.79
N GLY A 82 -11.63 -5.58 3.58
CA GLY A 82 -12.52 -6.35 4.45
C GLY A 82 -12.26 -7.86 4.46
N ASP A 83 -11.52 -8.40 3.49
CA ASP A 83 -11.09 -9.80 3.44
C ASP A 83 -9.85 -10.10 4.31
N LEU A 84 -9.23 -9.07 4.89
CA LEU A 84 -8.10 -9.23 5.80
C LEU A 84 -8.58 -9.44 7.24
N ASP A 85 -7.97 -10.41 7.92
CA ASP A 85 -8.20 -10.62 9.34
C ASP A 85 -7.53 -9.53 10.19
N ASN A 86 -8.21 -9.14 11.27
CA ASN A 86 -7.69 -8.19 12.26
C ASN A 86 -7.22 -6.87 11.65
N VAL A 87 -8.04 -6.29 10.79
CA VAL A 87 -7.90 -4.92 10.30
C VAL A 87 -9.06 -4.06 10.81
N ASP A 88 -8.80 -2.78 10.94
CA ASP A 88 -9.80 -1.74 11.17
C ASP A 88 -9.64 -0.68 10.08
N VAL A 89 -10.66 -0.50 9.26
CA VAL A 89 -10.60 0.39 8.10
C VAL A 89 -11.47 1.61 8.34
N VAL A 90 -10.88 2.79 8.26
CA VAL A 90 -11.59 4.07 8.32
C VAL A 90 -11.48 4.77 6.97
N VAL A 91 -12.60 5.21 6.42
CA VAL A 91 -12.66 5.92 5.14
C VAL A 91 -12.91 7.40 5.37
N VAL A 92 -11.96 8.25 4.95
CA VAL A 92 -12.10 9.70 4.92
C VAL A 92 -11.59 10.20 3.58
N ALA A 93 -12.49 10.69 2.72
CA ALA A 93 -12.16 11.01 1.34
C ALA A 93 -12.79 12.34 0.91
N PRO A 94 -12.35 12.96 -0.18
CA PRO A 94 -12.99 14.14 -0.72
C PRO A 94 -14.46 13.89 -1.03
N ARG A 95 -15.29 14.93 -0.82
CA ARG A 95 -16.69 14.88 -1.20
C ARG A 95 -16.85 14.79 -2.71
N ASP A 96 -16.03 15.53 -3.43
CA ASP A 96 -16.11 15.72 -4.87
C ASP A 96 -14.83 15.17 -5.53
N GLN A 97 -14.88 14.91 -6.83
CA GLN A 97 -13.74 14.50 -7.63
C GLN A 97 -12.67 15.62 -7.68
N GLN A 98 -11.41 15.29 -7.41
CA GLN A 98 -10.30 16.22 -7.21
C GLN A 98 -9.02 15.82 -8.01
N SER A 99 -9.17 15.09 -9.11
CA SER A 99 -8.02 14.71 -9.94
C SER A 99 -7.23 15.92 -10.42
N GLY A 100 -5.91 15.77 -10.49
CA GLY A 100 -5.00 16.83 -10.93
C GLY A 100 -4.76 17.93 -9.89
N GLN A 101 -5.22 17.78 -8.64
CA GLN A 101 -5.03 18.77 -7.59
C GLN A 101 -3.73 18.60 -6.81
N GLY A 102 -3.00 17.51 -7.02
CA GLY A 102 -1.73 17.26 -6.33
C GLY A 102 -1.87 17.29 -4.81
N GLY A 103 -0.86 17.82 -4.15
CA GLY A 103 -0.84 17.99 -2.68
C GLY A 103 -1.50 19.28 -2.17
N ARG A 104 -2.41 19.90 -2.93
CA ARG A 104 -3.12 21.12 -2.52
C ARG A 104 -3.83 20.94 -1.19
N THR A 105 -3.85 22.02 -0.39
CA THR A 105 -4.52 22.06 0.90
C THR A 105 -5.31 23.35 1.08
N THR A 106 -6.26 23.32 2.01
CA THR A 106 -7.13 24.43 2.38
C THR A 106 -6.81 24.90 3.79
N LEU A 107 -6.72 26.20 4.00
CA LEU A 107 -6.56 26.79 5.33
C LEU A 107 -7.88 26.86 6.07
N GLY A 108 -7.85 26.49 7.35
CA GLY A 108 -9.01 26.56 8.25
C GLY A 108 -9.88 25.30 8.26
N PRO A 109 -10.99 25.34 8.99
CA PRO A 109 -11.87 24.19 9.16
C PRO A 109 -12.61 23.84 7.88
N LEU A 110 -12.78 22.55 7.63
CA LEU A 110 -13.51 22.01 6.50
C LEU A 110 -14.79 21.31 6.94
N ALA A 111 -15.83 21.38 6.13
CA ALA A 111 -17.04 20.62 6.39
C ALA A 111 -16.78 19.13 6.18
N VAL A 112 -17.19 18.33 7.17
CA VAL A 112 -17.13 16.87 7.16
C VAL A 112 -18.55 16.35 7.30
N THR A 113 -18.92 15.38 6.47
CA THR A 113 -20.27 14.79 6.46
C THR A 113 -20.15 13.27 6.53
N ASP A 114 -20.97 12.63 7.37
CA ASP A 114 -21.09 11.18 7.40
C ASP A 114 -21.83 10.71 6.15
N VAL A 115 -21.24 9.77 5.46
CA VAL A 115 -21.70 9.22 4.17
C VAL A 115 -21.42 7.71 4.13
N THR A 116 -21.75 7.07 3.03
CA THR A 116 -21.31 5.69 2.73
C THR A 116 -20.66 5.63 1.36
N THR A 117 -19.75 4.69 1.17
CA THR A 117 -19.25 4.34 -0.16
C THR A 117 -20.36 3.72 -1.01
N LYS A 118 -20.08 3.38 -2.24
CA LYS A 118 -21.05 2.81 -3.18
C LYS A 118 -21.66 1.49 -2.69
N SER A 119 -20.87 0.63 -2.03
CA SER A 119 -21.32 -0.63 -1.42
C SER A 119 -22.00 -0.46 -0.05
N GLY A 120 -22.05 0.78 0.48
CA GLY A 120 -22.67 1.08 1.77
C GLY A 120 -21.69 1.06 2.95
N TYR A 121 -20.38 1.00 2.72
CA TYR A 121 -19.39 1.07 3.80
C TYR A 121 -19.37 2.48 4.43
N PRO A 122 -19.35 2.60 5.79
CA PRO A 122 -19.33 3.90 6.46
C PRO A 122 -18.10 4.74 6.06
N ALA A 123 -18.31 6.01 5.74
CA ALA A 123 -17.26 6.91 5.32
C ALA A 123 -17.53 8.35 5.78
N LYS A 124 -16.52 9.20 5.71
CA LYS A 124 -16.63 10.63 5.91
C LYS A 124 -16.19 11.37 4.65
N ALA A 125 -17.06 12.28 4.17
CA ALA A 125 -16.79 13.13 3.03
C ALA A 125 -16.29 14.49 3.50
N VAL A 126 -15.10 14.90 3.03
CA VAL A 126 -14.48 16.20 3.33
C VAL A 126 -14.68 17.15 2.17
N ALA A 127 -15.13 18.36 2.44
CA ALA A 127 -15.28 19.43 1.44
C ALA A 127 -13.92 20.12 1.20
N GLY A 128 -12.94 19.36 0.71
CA GLY A 128 -11.55 19.79 0.52
C GLY A 128 -10.82 18.94 -0.51
N PHE A 129 -9.52 19.14 -0.61
CA PHE A 129 -8.63 18.38 -1.47
C PHE A 129 -8.29 17.00 -0.87
N PRO A 130 -7.67 16.07 -1.65
CA PRO A 130 -7.27 14.76 -1.14
C PRO A 130 -6.34 14.85 0.08
N ALA A 131 -5.34 15.72 0.04
CA ALA A 131 -4.43 15.96 1.17
C ALA A 131 -5.16 16.54 2.39
N ASP A 132 -6.24 17.33 2.20
CA ASP A 132 -7.09 17.80 3.29
C ASP A 132 -7.84 16.63 3.96
N SER A 133 -8.31 15.67 3.19
CA SER A 133 -9.04 14.52 3.74
C SER A 133 -8.15 13.71 4.70
N VAL A 134 -6.90 13.47 4.34
CA VAL A 134 -5.91 12.82 5.22
C VAL A 134 -5.59 13.71 6.42
N ARG A 135 -5.38 15.02 6.22
CA ARG A 135 -5.15 15.98 7.30
C ARG A 135 -6.32 16.00 8.30
N VAL A 136 -7.55 16.11 7.79
CA VAL A 136 -8.75 16.12 8.63
C VAL A 136 -8.89 14.82 9.41
N ALA A 137 -8.67 13.68 8.76
CA ALA A 137 -8.73 12.38 9.43
C ALA A 137 -7.75 12.29 10.61
N LEU A 138 -6.48 12.61 10.37
CA LEU A 138 -5.41 12.42 11.35
C LEU A 138 -5.36 13.55 12.38
N ASP A 139 -5.48 14.82 11.94
CA ASP A 139 -5.26 15.98 12.80
C ASP A 139 -6.52 16.42 13.54
N GLU A 140 -7.72 16.31 12.93
CA GLU A 140 -8.97 16.83 13.48
C GLU A 140 -9.85 15.71 14.07
N LEU A 141 -10.06 14.62 13.31
CA LEU A 141 -10.88 13.49 13.75
C LEU A 141 -10.11 12.50 14.62
N LYS A 142 -8.78 12.63 14.70
CA LYS A 142 -7.89 11.77 15.50
C LYS A 142 -8.02 10.29 15.15
N VAL A 143 -8.18 10.00 13.87
CA VAL A 143 -8.16 8.62 13.37
C VAL A 143 -6.77 8.04 13.62
N GLU A 144 -6.71 6.92 14.32
CA GLU A 144 -5.48 6.11 14.45
C GLU A 144 -5.22 5.38 13.14
N ALA A 145 -4.00 5.42 12.64
CA ALA A 145 -3.61 4.74 11.42
C ALA A 145 -2.15 4.29 11.48
N ASP A 146 -1.93 3.01 11.26
CA ASP A 146 -0.60 2.41 11.08
C ASP A 146 -0.13 2.59 9.64
N VAL A 147 -1.09 2.74 8.71
CA VAL A 147 -0.86 2.99 7.29
C VAL A 147 -2.00 3.81 6.68
N VAL A 148 -1.66 4.64 5.70
CA VAL A 148 -2.66 5.30 4.85
C VAL A 148 -2.60 4.69 3.45
N ILE A 149 -3.74 4.20 2.96
CA ILE A 149 -3.85 3.70 1.58
C ILE A 149 -4.72 4.68 0.79
N THR A 150 -4.17 5.22 -0.30
CA THR A 150 -4.88 6.17 -1.16
C THR A 150 -5.16 5.56 -2.52
N GLY A 151 -6.43 5.60 -2.93
CA GLY A 151 -6.87 4.99 -4.21
C GLY A 151 -8.14 4.15 -4.03
N ILE A 152 -8.43 3.23 -4.96
CA ILE A 152 -7.66 2.96 -6.20
C ILE A 152 -8.04 4.04 -7.22
N ASN A 153 -7.06 4.79 -7.67
CA ASN A 153 -7.25 5.88 -8.62
C ASN A 153 -7.67 5.38 -10.01
N ALA A 154 -8.57 6.13 -10.64
CA ALA A 154 -8.96 5.94 -12.05
C ALA A 154 -7.90 6.55 -12.99
N GLY A 155 -6.88 5.79 -13.32
CA GLY A 155 -5.74 6.19 -14.14
C GLY A 155 -4.41 6.04 -13.41
N GLN A 156 -3.37 5.70 -14.17
CA GLN A 156 -2.02 5.50 -13.63
C GLN A 156 -1.36 6.82 -13.21
N ASN A 157 -0.54 6.74 -12.17
CA ASN A 157 0.28 7.83 -11.68
C ASN A 157 1.77 7.47 -11.81
N LEU A 158 2.38 7.82 -12.95
CA LEU A 158 3.75 7.51 -13.34
C LEU A 158 4.50 8.79 -13.74
N GLY A 159 5.81 8.80 -13.58
CA GLY A 159 6.67 9.87 -14.03
C GLY A 159 6.29 11.26 -13.52
N PRO A 160 6.25 12.29 -14.37
CA PRO A 160 5.91 13.65 -13.95
C PRO A 160 4.46 13.82 -13.47
N ILE A 161 3.55 12.86 -13.74
CA ILE A 161 2.17 12.89 -13.23
C ILE A 161 2.14 12.82 -11.70
N LEU A 162 3.14 12.21 -11.07
CA LEU A 162 3.27 12.09 -9.61
C LEU A 162 3.14 13.44 -8.86
N ASP A 163 3.54 14.54 -9.47
CA ASP A 163 3.50 15.86 -8.82
C ASP A 163 2.12 16.51 -8.83
N VAL A 164 1.29 16.15 -9.82
CA VAL A 164 -0.08 16.66 -9.94
C VAL A 164 -1.14 15.66 -9.48
N SER A 165 -0.72 14.44 -9.13
CA SER A 165 -1.62 13.38 -8.64
C SER A 165 -2.21 13.73 -7.26
N GLY A 166 -3.52 13.75 -7.16
CA GLY A 166 -4.21 13.89 -5.87
C GLY A 166 -4.05 12.65 -5.00
N THR A 167 -4.00 11.45 -5.59
CA THR A 167 -3.73 10.17 -4.92
C THR A 167 -2.39 10.20 -4.22
N VAL A 168 -1.30 10.56 -4.94
CA VAL A 168 0.05 10.69 -4.38
C VAL A 168 0.14 11.85 -3.40
N GLY A 169 -0.55 12.97 -3.68
CA GLY A 169 -0.63 14.11 -2.79
C GLY A 169 -1.24 13.78 -1.42
N ALA A 170 -2.30 12.96 -1.40
CA ALA A 170 -2.89 12.44 -0.16
C ALA A 170 -1.93 11.51 0.60
N ALA A 171 -1.24 10.61 -0.11
CA ALA A 171 -0.21 9.75 0.48
C ALA A 171 0.96 10.56 1.08
N ARG A 172 1.44 11.59 0.39
CA ARG A 172 2.45 12.53 0.92
C ARG A 172 1.99 13.24 2.19
N ALA A 173 0.68 13.57 2.29
CA ALA A 173 0.13 14.18 3.50
C ALA A 173 0.18 13.24 4.72
N ALA A 174 0.09 11.93 4.54
CA ALA A 174 0.30 10.93 5.57
C ALA A 174 1.78 10.84 5.98
N VAL A 175 2.67 10.73 4.98
CA VAL A 175 4.13 10.65 5.20
C VAL A 175 4.66 11.87 5.94
N ALA A 176 4.15 13.07 5.62
CA ALA A 176 4.47 14.29 6.36
C ALA A 176 4.10 14.24 7.85
N ARG A 177 3.29 13.26 8.27
CA ARG A 177 2.89 12.99 9.67
C ARG A 177 3.58 11.75 10.26
N GLY A 178 4.57 11.21 9.56
CA GLY A 178 5.32 10.04 10.00
C GLY A 178 4.58 8.71 9.81
N ILE A 179 3.54 8.66 8.97
CA ILE A 179 2.76 7.45 8.71
C ILE A 179 3.12 6.96 7.29
N PRO A 180 3.54 5.68 7.12
CA PRO A 180 3.79 5.10 5.80
C PRO A 180 2.52 5.10 4.95
N ALA A 181 2.66 5.25 3.63
CA ALA A 181 1.52 5.33 2.75
C ALA A 181 1.69 4.53 1.46
N LEU A 182 0.60 3.89 1.02
CA LEU A 182 0.50 3.20 -0.26
C LEU A 182 -0.45 3.98 -1.19
N ALA A 183 0.07 4.55 -2.26
CA ALA A 183 -0.72 5.16 -3.33
C ALA A 183 -0.98 4.11 -4.41
N VAL A 184 -2.25 3.87 -4.75
CA VAL A 184 -2.66 2.80 -5.65
C VAL A 184 -3.42 3.37 -6.84
N SER A 185 -3.05 2.95 -8.03
CA SER A 185 -3.64 3.43 -9.28
C SER A 185 -3.92 2.27 -10.24
N GLN A 186 -5.09 2.30 -10.88
CA GLN A 186 -5.47 1.36 -11.93
C GLN A 186 -5.32 2.03 -13.30
N GLY A 187 -4.63 1.39 -14.20
CA GLY A 187 -4.37 1.91 -15.54
C GLY A 187 -5.62 2.03 -16.42
N SER A 188 -5.53 2.86 -17.45
CA SER A 188 -6.60 3.17 -18.41
C SER A 188 -6.51 2.38 -19.72
N GLY A 189 -5.83 1.21 -19.73
CA GLY A 189 -5.59 0.41 -20.94
C GLY A 189 -6.75 -0.45 -21.42
N ALA A 190 -7.84 -0.54 -20.66
CA ALA A 190 -9.08 -1.21 -21.02
C ALA A 190 -10.25 -0.22 -21.10
N PRO A 191 -11.37 -0.59 -21.74
CA PRO A 191 -12.57 0.27 -21.80
C PRO A 191 -13.13 0.65 -20.43
N GLU A 192 -12.93 -0.23 -19.44
CA GLU A 192 -13.34 -0.02 -18.05
C GLU A 192 -12.13 -0.28 -17.13
N TYR A 193 -12.09 0.41 -15.97
CA TYR A 193 -11.08 0.17 -14.96
C TYR A 193 -11.30 -1.18 -14.27
N GLN A 194 -10.24 -1.96 -14.15
CA GLN A 194 -10.27 -3.32 -13.60
C GLN A 194 -9.77 -3.30 -12.14
N TYR A 195 -10.46 -2.56 -11.27
CA TYR A 195 -10.02 -2.37 -9.87
C TYR A 195 -9.82 -3.69 -9.12
N GLU A 196 -10.58 -4.74 -9.49
CA GLU A 196 -10.44 -6.08 -8.93
C GLU A 196 -9.08 -6.72 -9.23
N VAL A 197 -8.34 -6.23 -10.23
CA VAL A 197 -6.97 -6.68 -10.52
C VAL A 197 -5.94 -6.03 -9.60
N ALA A 198 -6.19 -4.79 -9.15
CA ALA A 198 -5.30 -4.09 -8.23
C ALA A 198 -5.46 -4.55 -6.78
N VAL A 199 -6.67 -4.94 -6.35
CA VAL A 199 -6.96 -5.33 -4.97
C VAL A 199 -6.02 -6.43 -4.45
N PRO A 200 -5.78 -7.55 -5.13
CA PRO A 200 -4.85 -8.58 -4.66
C PRO A 200 -3.43 -8.04 -4.37
N ALA A 201 -2.91 -7.17 -5.24
CA ALA A 201 -1.58 -6.59 -5.04
C ALA A 201 -1.52 -5.69 -3.80
N VAL A 202 -2.59 -4.94 -3.50
CA VAL A 202 -2.71 -4.17 -2.26
C VAL A 202 -2.74 -5.09 -1.04
N LEU A 203 -3.54 -6.15 -1.08
CA LEU A 203 -3.66 -7.10 0.04
C LEU A 203 -2.35 -7.83 0.31
N ASP A 204 -1.62 -8.21 -0.74
CA ASP A 204 -0.31 -8.84 -0.61
C ASP A 204 0.70 -7.85 -0.01
N TRP A 205 0.73 -6.60 -0.47
CA TRP A 205 1.58 -5.57 0.13
C TRP A 205 1.28 -5.36 1.63
N VAL A 206 0.01 -5.30 2.02
CA VAL A 206 -0.39 -5.15 3.44
C VAL A 206 0.03 -6.38 4.25
N ARG A 207 -0.11 -7.59 3.72
CA ARG A 207 0.33 -8.83 4.40
C ARG A 207 1.83 -8.87 4.59
N ASP A 208 2.58 -8.51 3.55
CA ASP A 208 4.05 -8.57 3.56
C ASP A 208 4.67 -7.55 4.53
N HIS A 209 3.99 -6.41 4.76
CA HIS A 209 4.48 -5.36 5.65
C HIS A 209 3.77 -5.33 7.02
N ARG A 210 2.82 -6.26 7.26
CA ARG A 210 1.96 -6.22 8.44
C ARG A 210 2.70 -6.10 9.75
N GLU A 211 3.77 -6.88 9.94
CA GLU A 211 4.57 -6.85 11.18
C GLU A 211 5.23 -5.48 11.37
N GLN A 212 5.84 -4.95 10.32
CA GLN A 212 6.52 -3.65 10.35
C GLN A 212 5.52 -2.47 10.53
N LEU A 213 4.30 -2.62 10.03
CA LEU A 213 3.23 -1.63 10.23
C LEU A 213 2.76 -1.63 11.69
N LEU A 214 2.53 -2.80 12.28
CA LEU A 214 2.06 -2.94 13.65
C LEU A 214 3.10 -2.48 14.68
N ASP A 215 4.38 -2.74 14.44
CA ASP A 215 5.46 -2.33 15.36
C ASP A 215 6.03 -0.94 15.04
N GLY A 216 5.53 -0.28 14.00
CA GLY A 216 5.91 1.08 13.59
C GLY A 216 7.35 1.17 13.06
N THR A 217 7.91 0.08 12.54
CA THR A 217 9.29 0.04 12.00
C THR A 217 9.35 0.21 10.48
N LEU A 218 8.20 0.22 9.79
CA LEU A 218 8.18 0.58 8.38
C LEU A 218 8.46 2.06 8.21
N ASP A 219 9.44 2.39 7.38
CA ASP A 219 9.79 3.79 7.11
C ASP A 219 8.59 4.56 6.52
N PRO A 220 8.34 5.82 6.96
CA PRO A 220 7.27 6.65 6.44
C PRO A 220 7.63 7.18 5.04
N VAL A 221 7.44 6.36 4.03
CA VAL A 221 7.62 6.68 2.62
C VAL A 221 6.31 6.52 1.86
N VAL A 222 6.19 7.15 0.69
CA VAL A 222 5.11 6.88 -0.24
C VAL A 222 5.53 5.73 -1.14
N THR A 223 4.92 4.58 -0.94
CA THR A 223 4.97 3.48 -1.91
C THR A 223 3.91 3.71 -2.97
N ASN A 224 4.27 3.69 -4.25
CA ASN A 224 3.37 3.95 -5.37
C ASN A 224 3.21 2.67 -6.20
N LEU A 225 1.99 2.16 -6.23
CA LEU A 225 1.61 0.94 -6.95
C LEU A 225 0.71 1.31 -8.14
N ASN A 226 1.15 0.99 -9.35
CA ASN A 226 0.34 1.14 -10.56
C ASN A 226 0.06 -0.24 -11.16
N VAL A 227 -1.22 -0.53 -11.41
CA VAL A 227 -1.66 -1.82 -11.97
C VAL A 227 -2.29 -1.59 -13.34
N PRO A 228 -1.83 -2.25 -14.41
CA PRO A 228 -2.38 -2.05 -15.73
C PRO A 228 -3.80 -2.63 -15.85
N SER A 229 -4.67 -1.98 -16.65
CA SER A 229 -5.93 -2.56 -17.12
C SER A 229 -5.72 -3.22 -18.46
N CYS A 230 -6.04 -4.50 -18.56
CA CYS A 230 -5.72 -5.33 -19.71
C CYS A 230 -6.93 -5.51 -20.62
N ALA A 231 -6.96 -4.81 -21.76
CA ALA A 231 -7.98 -5.08 -22.80
C ALA A 231 -7.82 -6.49 -23.41
N LYS A 232 -6.59 -7.02 -23.42
CA LYS A 232 -6.24 -8.38 -23.82
C LYS A 232 -5.08 -8.88 -22.97
N GLY A 233 -5.07 -10.18 -22.70
CA GLY A 233 -4.06 -10.78 -21.83
C GLY A 233 -4.38 -10.59 -20.35
N GLN A 234 -3.37 -10.68 -19.52
CA GLN A 234 -3.44 -10.51 -18.07
C GLN A 234 -2.23 -9.72 -17.58
N MET A 235 -2.35 -9.09 -16.42
CA MET A 235 -1.21 -8.48 -15.74
C MET A 235 -0.05 -9.48 -15.65
N ARG A 236 1.15 -9.05 -16.05
CA ARG A 236 2.31 -9.93 -16.27
C ARG A 236 3.20 -10.12 -15.04
N GLY A 237 2.80 -9.57 -13.92
CA GLY A 237 3.53 -9.61 -12.65
C GLY A 237 3.83 -8.22 -12.12
N LEU A 238 4.47 -8.18 -10.95
CA LEU A 238 4.89 -6.94 -10.27
C LEU A 238 6.37 -6.66 -10.59
N ALA A 239 6.65 -5.46 -11.05
CA ALA A 239 7.98 -4.95 -11.32
C ALA A 239 8.36 -3.87 -10.30
N GLU A 240 9.39 -4.12 -9.51
CA GLU A 240 9.99 -3.10 -8.66
C GLU A 240 10.99 -2.31 -9.51
N VAL A 241 10.65 -1.06 -9.80
CA VAL A 241 11.40 -0.18 -10.70
C VAL A 241 11.50 1.22 -10.12
N PRO A 242 12.59 1.97 -10.36
CA PRO A 242 12.68 3.36 -9.90
C PRO A 242 11.63 4.23 -10.59
N THR A 243 11.20 5.30 -9.93
CA THR A 243 10.41 6.37 -10.57
C THR A 243 11.22 7.01 -11.71
N ASP A 244 10.52 7.36 -12.78
CA ASP A 244 11.09 8.11 -13.90
C ASP A 244 10.46 9.53 -13.97
N PRO A 245 10.94 10.47 -13.15
CA PRO A 245 10.31 11.78 -13.00
C PRO A 245 10.42 12.67 -14.24
N ASP A 246 11.21 12.28 -15.22
CA ASP A 246 11.40 12.97 -16.50
C ASP A 246 10.89 12.12 -17.69
N GLY A 247 10.32 10.94 -17.40
CA GLY A 247 9.80 10.02 -18.40
C GLY A 247 8.52 10.51 -19.08
N ASP A 248 8.29 10.03 -20.29
CA ASP A 248 7.05 10.33 -21.03
C ASP A 248 5.89 9.48 -20.53
N ALA A 249 5.26 9.93 -19.44
CA ALA A 249 4.08 9.25 -18.88
C ALA A 249 2.88 9.23 -19.84
N THR A 250 2.86 10.09 -20.87
CA THR A 250 1.75 10.13 -21.85
C THR A 250 1.71 8.84 -22.68
N ALA A 251 2.86 8.16 -22.84
CA ALA A 251 2.94 6.87 -23.53
C ALA A 251 2.13 5.77 -22.82
N SER A 252 1.86 5.92 -21.52
CA SER A 252 1.08 4.95 -20.74
C SER A 252 -0.43 5.13 -20.86
N ILE A 253 -0.90 6.29 -21.36
CA ILE A 253 -2.33 6.61 -21.42
C ILE A 253 -2.99 5.76 -22.52
N GLY A 254 -3.93 4.89 -22.14
CA GLY A 254 -4.65 4.02 -23.05
C GLY A 254 -3.79 2.96 -23.76
N SER A 255 -2.53 2.79 -23.36
CA SER A 255 -1.56 1.89 -24.00
C SER A 255 -0.93 0.96 -22.97
N GLN A 256 -1.60 -0.16 -22.67
CA GLN A 256 -1.07 -1.19 -21.78
C GLN A 256 -1.24 -2.55 -22.48
N ASP A 257 -0.11 -3.09 -22.94
CA ASP A 257 -0.10 -4.36 -23.68
C ASP A 257 0.23 -5.53 -22.73
N CYS A 258 -0.80 -6.08 -22.12
CA CYS A 258 -0.68 -7.26 -21.27
C CYS A 258 -0.46 -8.57 -22.06
N ALA A 259 -0.56 -8.53 -23.40
CA ALA A 259 -0.18 -9.63 -24.28
C ALA A 259 1.25 -9.49 -24.82
N SER A 260 1.97 -8.45 -24.43
CA SER A 260 3.38 -8.23 -24.79
C SER A 260 4.24 -9.44 -24.47
N THR A 261 5.21 -9.73 -25.34
CA THR A 261 6.21 -10.78 -25.15
C THR A 261 7.55 -10.23 -24.66
N VAL A 262 7.66 -8.92 -24.48
CA VAL A 262 8.88 -8.25 -23.97
C VAL A 262 9.13 -8.72 -22.54
N ALA A 263 10.22 -9.45 -22.29
CA ALA A 263 10.57 -9.90 -20.95
C ALA A 263 10.93 -8.71 -20.06
N PHE A 264 10.57 -8.80 -18.77
CA PHE A 264 11.00 -7.81 -17.79
C PHE A 264 12.52 -7.78 -17.69
N SER A 265 13.08 -6.57 -17.63
CA SER A 265 14.48 -6.30 -17.31
C SER A 265 14.54 -5.28 -16.16
N PRO A 266 15.43 -5.45 -15.18
CA PRO A 266 15.63 -4.47 -14.11
C PRO A 266 16.07 -3.07 -14.59
N GLU A 267 16.46 -2.96 -15.87
CA GLU A 267 16.84 -1.71 -16.51
C GLU A 267 15.66 -0.96 -17.15
N MET A 268 14.48 -1.60 -17.19
CA MET A 268 13.25 -0.93 -17.66
C MET A 268 12.89 0.22 -16.73
N GLY A 269 12.50 1.36 -17.29
CA GLY A 269 11.84 2.42 -16.55
C GLY A 269 10.39 2.04 -16.19
N GLU A 270 9.80 2.74 -15.22
CA GLU A 270 8.44 2.44 -14.76
C GLU A 270 7.40 2.52 -15.87
N VAL A 271 7.50 3.51 -16.76
CA VAL A 271 6.56 3.69 -17.88
C VAL A 271 6.70 2.53 -18.87
N GLU A 272 7.91 2.11 -19.20
CA GLU A 272 8.16 0.99 -20.12
C GLU A 272 7.62 -0.33 -19.56
N ALA A 273 7.89 -0.61 -18.28
CA ALA A 273 7.37 -1.81 -17.62
C ALA A 273 5.84 -1.82 -17.61
N PHE A 274 5.23 -0.70 -17.24
CA PHE A 274 3.77 -0.55 -17.18
C PHE A 274 3.10 -0.71 -18.54
N VAL A 275 3.61 -0.09 -19.60
CA VAL A 275 3.10 -0.21 -20.98
C VAL A 275 3.19 -1.65 -21.46
N ASN A 276 4.19 -2.40 -21.03
CA ASN A 276 4.32 -3.82 -21.34
C ASN A 276 3.50 -4.74 -20.43
N GLY A 277 2.55 -4.21 -19.67
CA GLY A 277 1.58 -4.98 -18.88
C GLY A 277 2.07 -5.47 -17.53
N TYR A 278 3.19 -4.96 -17.01
CA TYR A 278 3.63 -5.21 -15.64
C TYR A 278 2.97 -4.19 -14.69
N ALA A 279 2.53 -4.65 -13.53
CA ALA A 279 2.31 -3.73 -12.43
C ALA A 279 3.66 -3.17 -11.98
N THR A 280 3.70 -1.89 -11.59
CA THR A 280 4.93 -1.25 -11.11
C THR A 280 4.77 -0.81 -9.67
N ILE A 281 5.83 -0.99 -8.89
CA ILE A 281 5.90 -0.51 -7.51
C ILE A 281 7.23 0.21 -7.31
N ASN A 282 7.18 1.36 -6.64
CA ASN A 282 8.35 2.17 -6.32
C ASN A 282 8.11 3.09 -5.11
N GLU A 283 9.18 3.62 -4.56
CA GLU A 283 9.12 4.70 -3.58
C GLU A 283 9.15 6.05 -4.31
N VAL A 284 8.23 6.93 -3.91
CA VAL A 284 8.11 8.29 -4.46
C VAL A 284 8.68 9.28 -3.45
N PRO A 285 9.41 10.33 -3.89
CA PRO A 285 9.86 11.39 -3.00
C PRO A 285 8.71 11.98 -2.19
N ALA A 286 8.94 12.16 -0.88
CA ALA A 286 7.94 12.72 0.04
C ALA A 286 7.52 14.15 -0.35
N GLU A 287 8.44 14.90 -0.97
CA GLU A 287 8.19 16.25 -1.47
C GLU A 287 8.05 16.23 -3.00
N PRO A 288 7.04 16.92 -3.56
CA PRO A 288 6.93 17.09 -5.00
C PRO A 288 8.04 18.01 -5.53
N LYS A 289 8.40 17.88 -6.80
CA LYS A 289 9.30 18.84 -7.47
C LYS A 289 8.70 20.25 -7.49
N THR A 290 7.37 20.35 -7.62
CA THR A 290 6.62 21.60 -7.57
C THR A 290 5.85 21.68 -6.25
N PRO A 291 6.08 22.71 -5.40
CA PRO A 291 5.34 22.89 -4.16
C PRO A 291 3.83 22.96 -4.39
N ALA A 292 3.07 22.35 -3.49
CA ALA A 292 1.61 22.38 -3.55
C ALA A 292 1.05 23.76 -3.17
N ASP A 293 -0.02 24.18 -3.85
CA ASP A 293 -0.74 25.40 -3.51
C ASP A 293 -1.57 25.23 -2.25
N VAL A 294 -1.70 26.31 -1.46
CA VAL A 294 -2.54 26.38 -0.26
C VAL A 294 -3.67 27.39 -0.49
N TYR A 295 -4.90 26.95 -0.28
CA TYR A 295 -6.10 27.77 -0.53
C TYR A 295 -6.79 28.18 0.77
N PRO A 296 -7.38 29.39 0.83
CA PRO A 296 -8.22 29.80 1.96
C PRO A 296 -9.51 28.96 1.99
N ALA A 297 -10.00 28.63 3.19
CA ALA A 297 -11.27 27.93 3.35
C ALA A 297 -12.40 28.77 2.75
N GLY A 298 -13.27 28.16 1.94
CA GLY A 298 -14.40 28.83 1.28
C GLY A 298 -14.11 29.43 -0.09
N GLY A 299 -12.91 29.27 -0.62
CA GLY A 299 -12.60 29.58 -2.01
C GLY A 299 -13.28 28.57 -2.94
N ALA A 300 -14.49 28.90 -3.43
CA ALA A 300 -15.10 28.12 -4.50
C ALA A 300 -14.21 28.24 -5.74
N THR A 301 -13.69 27.13 -6.23
CA THR A 301 -13.10 27.07 -7.55
C THR A 301 -14.23 27.25 -8.56
N THR A 302 -14.50 28.50 -8.97
CA THR A 302 -15.30 28.73 -10.17
C THR A 302 -14.46 28.24 -11.35
N SER A 303 -14.77 27.05 -11.84
CA SER A 303 -14.28 26.63 -13.15
C SER A 303 -14.91 27.56 -14.19
N THR A 304 -14.18 28.58 -14.59
CA THR A 304 -14.49 29.32 -15.82
C THR A 304 -14.18 28.37 -16.97
N SER A 305 -15.20 27.69 -17.46
CA SER A 305 -15.18 27.11 -18.80
C SER A 305 -15.03 28.26 -19.78
N ALA A 306 -13.83 28.45 -20.31
CA ALA A 306 -13.64 29.27 -21.49
C ALA A 306 -14.35 28.60 -22.65
N GLY A 307 -15.35 29.31 -23.22
CA GLY A 307 -16.12 28.92 -24.40
C GLY A 307 -15.27 28.96 -25.68
#